data_89a73445eb946e3c841ceb0b72d89160
#
_entry.id   89a73445eb946e3c841ceb0b72d89160
#
_cell.length_a   1.000
_cell.length_b   1.000
_cell.length_c   1.000
_cell.angle_alpha   90.00
_cell.angle_beta   90.00
_cell.angle_gamma   90.00
#
_symmetry.space_group_name_H-M   'P 1'
#
loop_
_entity.id
_entity.type
_entity.pdbx_description
1 polymer ?
#
loop_
_entity_poly.entity_id
_entity_poly.type
_entity_poly.pdbx_seq_one_letter_code
_entity_poly.pdbx_strand_id
1 'polypeptide(L)'
;MERNRFTENTPPPTTGLQPYTGSFGAPELRHLLRRTLFGATKADMAYFSGKSVTEVVNELINPTAPLPAPPVKEYVVAASTLVPDTNIAPGTTWVSDINNDGTIASYRRASFKKWWVGNLINQDRSIREKMTLFWHNHFATEM
;
A
#
# COMPACT_ATOMS: atom_id res chain seq x y z
N MET A 1 -15.75 -14.36 -39.66
CA MET A 1 -15.32 -14.38 -38.25
C MET A 1 -15.60 -12.98 -37.68
N GLU A 2 -16.82 -12.74 -37.20
CA GLU A 2 -17.26 -11.44 -36.64
C GLU A 2 -16.71 -11.27 -35.23
N ARG A 3 -15.94 -10.20 -35.03
CA ARG A 3 -15.53 -9.78 -33.70
C ARG A 3 -16.71 -9.07 -33.05
N ASN A 4 -17.35 -9.74 -32.09
CA ASN A 4 -18.37 -9.18 -31.26
C ASN A 4 -17.77 -8.01 -30.46
N ARG A 5 -18.00 -6.77 -30.88
CA ARG A 5 -17.70 -5.56 -30.11
C ARG A 5 -18.74 -5.47 -29.00
N PHE A 6 -18.30 -5.69 -27.79
CA PHE A 6 -19.10 -5.32 -26.61
C PHE A 6 -19.26 -3.80 -26.60
N THR A 7 -20.32 -3.32 -27.18
CA THR A 7 -20.80 -1.95 -26.99
C THR A 7 -21.93 -1.97 -25.97
N GLU A 8 -21.63 -2.27 -24.72
CA GLU A 8 -22.49 -1.83 -23.65
C GLU A 8 -22.05 -0.43 -23.24
N ASN A 9 -22.53 0.54 -24.00
CA ASN A 9 -22.45 1.95 -23.65
C ASN A 9 -23.56 2.25 -22.64
N THR A 10 -23.52 1.60 -21.48
CA THR A 10 -24.38 1.94 -20.34
C THR A 10 -23.84 3.25 -19.78
N PRO A 11 -24.60 4.34 -19.84
CA PRO A 11 -24.17 5.60 -19.22
C PRO A 11 -23.88 5.35 -17.73
N PRO A 12 -22.90 6.02 -17.14
CA PRO A 12 -22.64 5.88 -15.71
C PRO A 12 -23.92 6.21 -14.94
N PRO A 13 -24.22 5.48 -13.85
CA PRO A 13 -25.42 5.71 -13.07
C PRO A 13 -25.47 7.17 -12.61
N THR A 14 -26.54 7.86 -12.97
CA THR A 14 -26.78 9.28 -12.66
C THR A 14 -27.21 9.52 -11.21
N THR A 15 -27.39 8.47 -10.44
CA THR A 15 -27.81 8.51 -9.03
C THR A 15 -26.77 7.82 -8.19
N GLY A 16 -26.14 8.56 -7.31
CA GLY A 16 -25.21 8.20 -6.21
C GLY A 16 -24.62 6.78 -6.15
N LEU A 17 -23.69 6.57 -5.27
CA LEU A 17 -23.07 5.26 -5.02
C LEU A 17 -24.10 4.32 -4.37
N GLN A 18 -24.65 3.38 -5.14
CA GLN A 18 -25.53 2.34 -4.61
C GLN A 18 -24.70 1.15 -4.12
N PRO A 19 -25.09 0.52 -3.00
CA PRO A 19 -24.47 -0.72 -2.56
C PRO A 19 -24.52 -1.81 -3.63
N TYR A 20 -23.48 -2.62 -3.73
CA TYR A 20 -23.47 -3.77 -4.63
C TYR A 20 -24.50 -4.82 -4.18
N THR A 21 -25.40 -5.18 -5.07
CA THR A 21 -26.48 -6.15 -4.81
C THR A 21 -26.39 -7.39 -5.70
N GLY A 22 -25.35 -7.50 -6.53
CA GLY A 22 -25.14 -8.65 -7.40
C GLY A 22 -24.61 -9.89 -6.67
N SER A 23 -24.44 -10.98 -7.41
CA SER A 23 -23.80 -12.19 -6.89
C SER A 23 -22.33 -11.90 -6.51
N PHE A 24 -21.89 -12.40 -5.36
CA PHE A 24 -20.51 -12.21 -4.89
C PHE A 24 -19.78 -13.56 -4.86
N GLY A 25 -19.11 -13.86 -5.96
CA GLY A 25 -18.31 -15.06 -6.13
C GLY A 25 -16.81 -14.76 -6.27
N ALA A 26 -16.03 -15.74 -6.72
CA ALA A 26 -14.59 -15.60 -6.88
C ALA A 26 -14.15 -14.50 -7.86
N PRO A 27 -14.84 -14.24 -8.99
CA PRO A 27 -14.51 -13.13 -9.87
C PRO A 27 -14.66 -11.76 -9.20
N GLU A 28 -15.78 -11.53 -8.50
CA GLU A 28 -16.11 -10.29 -7.81
C GLU A 28 -15.16 -10.06 -6.64
N LEU A 29 -14.89 -11.10 -5.84
CA LEU A 29 -13.89 -11.06 -4.77
C LEU A 29 -12.52 -10.68 -5.33
N ARG A 30 -12.07 -11.32 -6.42
CA ARG A 30 -10.78 -10.97 -7.05
C ARG A 30 -10.76 -9.53 -7.53
N HIS A 31 -11.86 -9.04 -8.10
CA HIS A 31 -11.98 -7.65 -8.51
C HIS A 31 -11.85 -6.71 -7.32
N LEU A 32 -12.60 -6.95 -6.25
CA LEU A 32 -12.55 -6.16 -5.02
C LEU A 32 -11.14 -6.10 -4.44
N LEU A 33 -10.49 -7.26 -4.26
CA LEU A 33 -9.14 -7.32 -3.70
C LEU A 33 -8.09 -6.60 -4.57
N ARG A 34 -8.19 -6.69 -5.89
CA ARG A 34 -7.31 -5.93 -6.80
C ARG A 34 -7.51 -4.41 -6.70
N ARG A 35 -8.71 -3.96 -6.36
CA ARG A 35 -9.01 -2.52 -6.19
C ARG A 35 -8.58 -2.01 -4.83
N THR A 36 -8.61 -2.83 -3.80
CA THR A 36 -8.34 -2.46 -2.41
C THR A 36 -6.93 -2.80 -1.93
N LEU A 37 -6.28 -3.81 -2.52
CA LEU A 37 -4.93 -4.26 -2.19
C LEU A 37 -3.97 -4.01 -3.37
N PHE A 38 -2.66 -4.18 -3.15
CA PHE A 38 -1.66 -4.16 -4.23
C PHE A 38 -1.61 -5.47 -5.05
N GLY A 39 -2.36 -6.47 -4.64
CA GLY A 39 -2.54 -7.74 -5.34
C GLY A 39 -3.57 -8.60 -4.63
N ALA A 40 -4.07 -9.63 -5.32
CA ALA A 40 -4.91 -10.66 -4.74
C ALA A 40 -4.13 -11.98 -4.79
N THR A 41 -3.48 -12.36 -3.71
CA THR A 41 -2.75 -13.62 -3.63
C THR A 41 -3.70 -14.81 -3.57
N LYS A 42 -3.19 -16.02 -3.82
CA LYS A 42 -3.99 -17.24 -3.62
C LYS A 42 -4.43 -17.39 -2.16
N ALA A 43 -3.59 -16.96 -1.21
CA ALA A 43 -3.89 -16.98 0.21
C ALA A 43 -5.03 -16.02 0.57
N ASP A 44 -5.05 -14.82 -0.02
CA ASP A 44 -6.13 -13.85 0.20
C ASP A 44 -7.44 -14.33 -0.41
N MET A 45 -7.39 -14.88 -1.62
CA MET A 45 -8.56 -15.48 -2.24
C MET A 45 -9.15 -16.63 -1.42
N ALA A 46 -8.30 -17.49 -0.86
CA ALA A 46 -8.74 -18.59 0.01
C ALA A 46 -9.31 -18.08 1.32
N TYR A 47 -8.68 -17.09 1.94
CA TYR A 47 -9.09 -16.51 3.22
C TYR A 47 -10.48 -15.85 3.14
N PHE A 48 -10.75 -15.10 2.08
CA PHE A 48 -12.03 -14.42 1.88
C PHE A 48 -13.09 -15.28 1.19
N SER A 49 -12.74 -16.48 0.75
CA SER A 49 -13.70 -17.39 0.09
C SER A 49 -14.86 -17.73 1.03
N GLY A 50 -16.08 -17.62 0.52
CA GLY A 50 -17.31 -17.91 1.27
C GLY A 50 -17.80 -16.78 2.19
N LYS A 51 -17.04 -15.70 2.34
CA LYS A 51 -17.52 -14.50 3.06
C LYS A 51 -18.43 -13.67 2.14
N SER A 52 -19.39 -12.99 2.73
CA SER A 52 -20.23 -12.00 2.04
C SER A 52 -19.42 -10.75 1.67
N VAL A 53 -19.91 -9.97 0.71
CA VAL A 53 -19.30 -8.68 0.34
C VAL A 53 -19.16 -7.74 1.54
N THR A 54 -20.16 -7.70 2.40
CA THR A 54 -20.16 -6.84 3.60
C THR A 54 -19.06 -7.26 4.60
N GLU A 55 -18.88 -8.56 4.85
CA GLU A 55 -17.82 -9.06 5.72
C GLU A 55 -16.43 -8.73 5.15
N VAL A 56 -16.22 -8.97 3.86
CA VAL A 56 -14.94 -8.65 3.20
C VAL A 56 -14.66 -7.15 3.27
N VAL A 57 -15.61 -6.30 2.93
CA VAL A 57 -15.43 -4.84 2.98
C VAL A 57 -15.14 -4.37 4.40
N ASN A 58 -15.92 -4.83 5.39
CA ASN A 58 -15.70 -4.44 6.79
C ASN A 58 -14.31 -4.83 7.29
N GLU A 59 -13.80 -6.00 6.92
CA GLU A 59 -12.48 -6.43 7.31
C GLU A 59 -11.37 -5.60 6.64
N LEU A 60 -11.54 -5.27 5.34
CA LEU A 60 -10.60 -4.43 4.60
C LEU A 60 -10.49 -3.00 5.13
N ILE A 61 -11.60 -2.41 5.60
CA ILE A 61 -11.63 -1.01 6.09
C ILE A 61 -11.37 -0.87 7.58
N ASN A 62 -11.50 -1.96 8.37
CA ASN A 62 -11.28 -1.97 9.82
C ASN A 62 -10.13 -2.91 10.19
N PRO A 63 -8.88 -2.60 9.79
CA PRO A 63 -7.75 -3.48 10.06
C PRO A 63 -7.48 -3.58 11.56
N THR A 64 -7.29 -4.81 12.04
CA THR A 64 -6.88 -5.09 13.42
C THR A 64 -5.35 -5.16 13.58
N ALA A 65 -4.62 -5.28 12.47
CA ALA A 65 -3.17 -5.30 12.48
C ALA A 65 -2.59 -3.95 12.95
N PRO A 66 -1.51 -3.95 13.75
CA PRO A 66 -0.85 -2.72 14.17
C PRO A 66 -0.32 -1.92 12.97
N LEU A 67 -0.01 -0.66 13.21
CA LEU A 67 0.70 0.14 12.21
C LEU A 67 2.10 -0.45 11.96
N PRO A 68 2.63 -0.37 10.74
CA PRO A 68 3.99 -0.77 10.44
C PRO A 68 4.98 -0.04 11.35
N ALA A 69 6.01 -0.75 11.82
CA ALA A 69 7.11 -0.13 12.52
C ALA A 69 7.81 0.90 11.62
N PRO A 70 8.34 2.00 12.17
CA PRO A 70 9.00 3.02 11.36
C PRO A 70 10.26 2.46 10.66
N PRO A 71 10.75 3.12 9.58
CA PRO A 71 11.98 2.71 8.93
C PRO A 71 13.17 2.83 9.88
N VAL A 72 14.10 1.89 9.76
CA VAL A 72 15.30 1.81 10.59
C VAL A 72 16.56 2.00 9.76
N LYS A 73 17.66 2.32 10.41
CA LYS A 73 18.98 2.39 9.76
C LYS A 73 19.46 0.99 9.39
N GLU A 74 19.30 0.64 8.12
CA GLU A 74 19.82 -0.59 7.50
C GLU A 74 20.98 -0.31 6.52
N TYR A 75 21.50 0.92 6.51
CA TYR A 75 22.57 1.35 5.62
C TYR A 75 23.87 1.55 6.37
N VAL A 76 24.98 1.38 5.66
CA VAL A 76 26.30 1.72 6.11
C VAL A 76 26.76 2.94 5.34
N VAL A 77 27.14 3.99 6.04
CA VAL A 77 27.73 5.17 5.43
C VAL A 77 29.15 4.84 5.00
N ALA A 78 29.52 5.17 3.76
CA ALA A 78 30.84 4.88 3.26
C ALA A 78 31.93 5.56 4.14
N ALA A 79 33.05 4.87 4.38
CA ALA A 79 34.14 5.38 5.19
C ALA A 79 34.75 6.68 4.65
N SER A 80 34.57 6.96 3.35
CA SER A 80 34.98 8.20 2.69
C SER A 80 34.06 9.37 2.94
N THR A 81 32.93 9.17 3.63
CA THR A 81 31.95 10.22 3.92
C THR A 81 32.49 11.09 5.06
N LEU A 82 32.58 12.40 4.82
CA LEU A 82 33.10 13.37 5.78
C LEU A 82 32.22 13.52 7.02
N VAL A 83 30.94 13.21 6.90
CA VAL A 83 29.96 13.29 7.99
C VAL A 83 29.34 11.91 8.22
N PRO A 84 29.83 11.14 9.20
CA PRO A 84 29.23 9.86 9.54
C PRO A 84 27.89 10.07 10.26
N ASP A 85 26.88 9.22 9.94
CA ASP A 85 25.59 9.20 10.65
C ASP A 85 25.71 8.37 11.93
N THR A 86 26.48 8.89 12.89
CA THR A 86 26.83 8.18 14.14
C THR A 86 25.75 8.31 15.21
N ASN A 87 24.85 9.30 15.09
CA ASN A 87 23.80 9.55 16.08
C ASN A 87 22.75 8.44 16.12
N ILE A 88 22.63 7.67 15.04
CA ILE A 88 21.65 6.60 14.92
C ILE A 88 22.38 5.26 14.86
N ALA A 89 22.11 4.39 15.84
CA ALA A 89 22.64 3.03 15.83
C ALA A 89 21.99 2.17 14.71
N PRO A 90 22.72 1.22 14.11
CA PRO A 90 22.12 0.26 13.19
C PRO A 90 20.90 -0.43 13.80
N GLY A 91 19.84 -0.62 13.01
CA GLY A 91 18.58 -1.21 13.46
C GLY A 91 17.65 -0.30 14.26
N THR A 92 18.04 0.95 14.54
CA THR A 92 17.16 1.94 15.19
C THR A 92 16.56 2.91 14.19
N THR A 93 15.42 3.50 14.53
CA THR A 93 14.75 4.46 13.66
C THR A 93 15.49 5.80 13.61
N TRP A 94 15.55 6.38 12.42
CA TRP A 94 16.13 7.70 12.17
C TRP A 94 15.05 8.80 11.96
N VAL A 95 13.77 8.45 12.05
CA VAL A 95 12.66 9.33 11.66
C VAL A 95 12.62 10.62 12.48
N SER A 96 13.00 10.56 13.75
CA SER A 96 13.00 11.71 14.64
C SER A 96 14.35 12.43 14.75
N ASP A 97 15.37 11.97 14.02
CA ASP A 97 16.70 12.58 14.01
C ASP A 97 16.85 13.52 12.80
N ILE A 98 17.08 14.79 13.08
CA ILE A 98 17.31 15.80 12.04
C ILE A 98 18.76 15.75 11.60
N ASN A 99 19.00 15.50 10.32
CA ASN A 99 20.33 15.55 9.72
C ASN A 99 20.25 16.32 8.40
N ASN A 100 21.01 17.42 8.33
CA ASN A 100 21.00 18.33 7.18
C ASN A 100 22.07 17.98 6.13
N ASP A 101 22.86 16.92 6.34
CA ASP A 101 23.84 16.46 5.35
C ASP A 101 23.16 15.75 4.18
N GLY A 102 23.41 16.22 2.95
CA GLY A 102 22.80 15.70 1.75
C GLY A 102 23.13 14.24 1.45
N THR A 103 24.32 13.76 1.88
CA THR A 103 24.72 12.38 1.71
C THR A 103 23.92 11.49 2.65
N ILE A 104 23.81 11.86 3.92
CA ILE A 104 23.00 11.14 4.90
C ILE A 104 21.51 11.15 4.50
N ALA A 105 21.01 12.29 4.03
CA ALA A 105 19.66 12.37 3.51
C ALA A 105 19.40 11.39 2.34
N SER A 106 20.41 11.17 1.49
CA SER A 106 20.31 10.19 0.39
C SER A 106 20.23 8.75 0.89
N TYR A 107 21.02 8.37 1.90
CA TYR A 107 20.96 7.05 2.53
C TYR A 107 19.59 6.83 3.22
N ARG A 108 19.11 7.82 3.97
CA ARG A 108 17.81 7.77 4.66
C ARG A 108 16.65 7.68 3.67
N ARG A 109 16.71 8.40 2.54
CA ARG A 109 15.73 8.32 1.46
C ARG A 109 15.72 6.93 0.81
N ALA A 110 16.86 6.32 0.60
CA ALA A 110 16.96 4.95 0.08
C ALA A 110 16.36 3.94 1.08
N SER A 111 16.69 4.07 2.37
CA SER A 111 16.12 3.26 3.46
C SER A 111 14.60 3.41 3.53
N PHE A 112 14.08 4.63 3.46
CA PHE A 112 12.65 4.90 3.42
C PHE A 112 11.95 4.21 2.23
N LYS A 113 12.51 4.34 1.02
CA LYS A 113 11.95 3.69 -0.17
C LYS A 113 11.90 2.18 -0.02
N LYS A 114 12.97 1.56 0.50
CA LYS A 114 13.03 0.12 0.75
C LYS A 114 11.97 -0.33 1.76
N TRP A 115 11.86 0.39 2.88
CA TRP A 115 10.86 0.14 3.92
C TRP A 115 9.44 0.27 3.35
N TRP A 116 9.15 1.34 2.60
CA TRP A 116 7.83 1.56 2.03
C TRP A 116 7.43 0.48 1.03
N VAL A 117 8.32 0.14 0.09
CA VAL A 117 8.09 -0.97 -0.85
C VAL A 117 7.86 -2.29 -0.09
N GLY A 118 8.62 -2.52 0.98
CA GLY A 118 8.42 -3.66 1.86
C GLY A 118 7.01 -3.73 2.44
N ASN A 119 6.46 -2.60 2.91
CA ASN A 119 5.07 -2.52 3.41
C ASN A 119 4.04 -2.78 2.31
N LEU A 120 4.26 -2.28 1.09
CA LEU A 120 3.35 -2.53 -0.04
C LEU A 120 3.31 -4.01 -0.43
N ILE A 121 4.46 -4.70 -0.39
CA ILE A 121 4.56 -6.13 -0.74
C ILE A 121 3.99 -7.01 0.38
N ASN A 122 4.26 -6.66 1.63
CA ASN A 122 3.86 -7.45 2.81
C ASN A 122 2.63 -6.86 3.52
N GLN A 123 1.80 -6.12 2.79
CA GLN A 123 0.60 -5.50 3.36
C GLN A 123 -0.30 -6.54 4.05
N ASP A 124 -0.96 -6.12 5.11
CA ASP A 124 -2.06 -6.86 5.70
C ASP A 124 -3.30 -6.85 4.78
N ARG A 125 -4.35 -7.58 5.15
CA ARG A 125 -5.62 -7.60 4.39
C ARG A 125 -6.44 -6.35 4.68
N SER A 126 -5.86 -5.18 4.37
CA SER A 126 -6.50 -3.88 4.58
C SER A 126 -6.27 -2.93 3.40
N ILE A 127 -7.14 -1.96 3.25
CA ILE A 127 -7.00 -0.88 2.27
C ILE A 127 -5.92 0.15 2.67
N ARG A 128 -5.34 0.04 3.88
CA ARG A 128 -4.45 1.03 4.50
C ARG A 128 -3.34 1.50 3.55
N GLU A 129 -2.50 0.57 3.09
CA GLU A 129 -1.33 0.93 2.29
C GLU A 129 -1.72 1.54 0.95
N LYS A 130 -2.82 1.08 0.36
CA LYS A 130 -3.35 1.63 -0.90
C LYS A 130 -3.88 3.05 -0.71
N MET A 131 -4.55 3.32 0.40
CA MET A 131 -5.02 4.66 0.74
C MET A 131 -3.86 5.58 1.10
N THR A 132 -2.84 5.07 1.78
CA THR A 132 -1.60 5.83 2.06
C THR A 132 -0.94 6.28 0.75
N LEU A 133 -0.77 5.38 -0.22
CA LEU A 133 -0.23 5.74 -1.53
C LEU A 133 -1.13 6.74 -2.28
N PHE A 134 -2.45 6.53 -2.25
CA PHE A 134 -3.42 7.44 -2.87
C PHE A 134 -3.27 8.86 -2.33
N TRP A 135 -3.29 9.02 -1.00
CA TRP A 135 -3.16 10.32 -0.36
C TRP A 135 -1.79 10.93 -0.54
N HIS A 136 -0.72 10.13 -0.50
CA HIS A 136 0.62 10.61 -0.82
C HIS A 136 0.69 11.22 -2.22
N ASN A 137 0.12 10.57 -3.22
CA ASN A 137 0.10 11.09 -4.58
C ASN A 137 -0.82 12.31 -4.74
N HIS A 138 -1.86 12.41 -3.93
CA HIS A 138 -2.81 13.53 -3.97
C HIS A 138 -2.25 14.79 -3.31
N PHE A 139 -1.53 14.61 -2.21
CA PHE A 139 -0.89 15.70 -1.46
C PHE A 139 0.64 15.70 -1.67
N ALA A 140 1.10 15.31 -2.86
CA ALA A 140 2.52 15.26 -3.16
C ALA A 140 3.17 16.61 -2.87
N THR A 141 4.15 16.60 -1.95
CA THR A 141 5.04 17.73 -1.71
C THR A 141 6.33 17.48 -2.47
N GLU A 142 6.75 18.43 -3.26
CA GLU A 142 8.10 18.42 -3.83
C GLU A 142 9.12 18.61 -2.70
N MET A 143 10.16 17.76 -2.70
CA MET A 143 11.31 17.88 -1.81
C MET A 143 12.50 18.42 -2.60
#